data_362e2525711f89c1ef8dcdf962458019
#
_entry.id   362e2525711f89c1ef8dcdf962458019
#
_cell.length_a   1.000
_cell.length_b   1.000
_cell.length_c   1.000
_cell.angle_alpha   90.00
_cell.angle_beta   90.00
_cell.angle_gamma   90.00
#
_symmetry.space_group_name_H-M   'P 1'
#
loop_
_entity.id
_entity.type
_entity.pdbx_description
1 polymer ?
#
loop_
_entity_poly.entity_id
_entity_poly.type
_entity_poly.pdbx_seq_one_letter_code
_entity_poly.pdbx_strand_id
1 'polypeptide(L)'
;MTKPTKAQWKRPRTLLVAATLGLLAALPAGRAQAEIKLLEVDGWTFSTDGRINNFISFASGDWLPAGEPSTYTGVDEAQTANGKIISTRLRSGFIMNVLAFELNKQLTEGTHLKTRVGLWALTASQRSAFDAPQVEARELYFKLEGKWGGLLVGRSLALYARGGILLDYEVEHGMGLGFPCSTKEVHGGACGHAGFGLLFPGFHSGFVYNTPTAGGFQLSVGLYDPVQYTSADYRRTPYPRPEAELTYASPNRTITGFVSGLWQRLATTAMNKDMSDNAPPFIDQNFNALGVNYGLGLNVGPLKLGFSGFTGQGLGLLVPLEDNPAIILSGRPGLRKEDGYWGGAALVFGGFKVAGGAGITRSKHDEADPDPNPPQSATNIPFISEQRGFSAGVYQQAFGMVTFALEYFGAQFTWFDHALEDKTIVRPRQVVNFVNAGATLVW
;
A
#
# COMPACT_ATOMS: atom_id res chain seq x y z
N MET A 1 -58.33 -22.91 -8.29
CA MET A 1 -56.88 -22.83 -8.23
C MET A 1 -56.45 -21.53 -8.86
N THR A 2 -56.24 -20.52 -8.06
CA THR A 2 -55.86 -19.14 -8.45
C THR A 2 -54.35 -18.99 -8.30
N LYS A 3 -53.66 -18.59 -9.39
CA LYS A 3 -52.23 -18.31 -9.40
C LYS A 3 -51.90 -17.03 -8.61
N PRO A 4 -50.80 -17.00 -7.83
CA PRO A 4 -50.42 -15.77 -7.14
C PRO A 4 -49.71 -14.78 -8.10
N THR A 5 -50.12 -13.52 -8.06
CA THR A 5 -49.54 -12.38 -8.77
C THR A 5 -48.19 -12.03 -8.20
N LYS A 6 -47.15 -11.92 -9.06
CA LYS A 6 -45.82 -11.40 -8.68
C LYS A 6 -45.86 -9.93 -8.35
N ALA A 7 -45.63 -9.57 -7.11
CA ALA A 7 -45.37 -8.21 -6.71
C ALA A 7 -44.03 -7.69 -7.25
N GLN A 8 -44.06 -6.70 -8.13
CA GLN A 8 -42.87 -6.00 -8.60
C GLN A 8 -42.39 -5.03 -7.51
N TRP A 9 -41.27 -5.34 -6.89
CA TRP A 9 -40.57 -4.41 -6.01
C TRP A 9 -39.82 -3.39 -6.87
N LYS A 10 -40.35 -2.14 -6.93
CA LYS A 10 -39.63 -0.99 -7.50
C LYS A 10 -38.45 -0.65 -6.58
N ARG A 11 -37.25 -0.63 -7.14
CA ARG A 11 -35.97 -0.36 -6.44
C ARG A 11 -35.83 1.15 -6.15
N PRO A 12 -35.69 1.61 -4.89
CA PRO A 12 -35.36 3.00 -4.59
C PRO A 12 -33.81 3.13 -4.46
N ARG A 13 -33.06 2.98 -5.56
CA ARG A 13 -31.58 3.06 -5.52
C ARG A 13 -31.00 4.43 -5.82
N THR A 14 -31.76 5.34 -6.43
CA THR A 14 -31.24 6.64 -6.89
C THR A 14 -31.40 7.79 -5.88
N LEU A 15 -32.31 7.68 -4.95
CA LEU A 15 -32.59 8.76 -3.98
C LEU A 15 -31.59 8.80 -2.79
N LEU A 16 -31.02 7.68 -2.39
CA LEU A 16 -30.09 7.65 -1.24
C LEU A 16 -28.73 8.28 -1.57
N VAL A 17 -28.22 8.08 -2.79
CA VAL A 17 -26.93 8.64 -3.24
C VAL A 17 -27.02 10.17 -3.40
N ALA A 18 -28.13 10.69 -3.91
CA ALA A 18 -28.32 12.13 -4.07
C ALA A 18 -28.48 12.88 -2.73
N ALA A 19 -29.12 12.26 -1.73
CA ALA A 19 -29.28 12.86 -0.40
C ALA A 19 -27.93 12.89 0.37
N THR A 20 -27.08 11.89 0.20
CA THR A 20 -25.77 11.82 0.87
C THR A 20 -24.80 12.84 0.28
N LEU A 21 -24.79 13.03 -1.03
CA LEU A 21 -23.96 14.04 -1.71
C LEU A 21 -24.39 15.47 -1.36
N GLY A 22 -25.69 15.74 -1.21
CA GLY A 22 -26.22 17.05 -0.80
C GLY A 22 -25.85 17.43 0.63
N LEU A 23 -25.75 16.47 1.56
CA LEU A 23 -25.37 16.72 2.95
C LEU A 23 -23.87 17.02 3.09
N LEU A 24 -23.02 16.35 2.31
CA LEU A 24 -21.57 16.57 2.34
C LEU A 24 -21.16 17.95 1.83
N ALA A 25 -21.88 18.51 0.84
CA ALA A 25 -21.56 19.82 0.26
C ALA A 25 -21.89 21.01 1.17
N ALA A 26 -22.70 20.82 2.23
CA ALA A 26 -23.16 21.89 3.11
C ALA A 26 -22.27 22.13 4.35
N LEU A 27 -21.20 21.36 4.55
CA LEU A 27 -20.34 21.49 5.72
C LEU A 27 -19.32 22.62 5.54
N PRO A 28 -19.07 23.45 6.58
CA PRO A 28 -18.09 24.53 6.48
C PRO A 28 -16.66 23.94 6.36
N ALA A 29 -15.92 24.39 5.35
CA ALA A 29 -14.52 24.06 5.18
C ALA A 29 -13.65 24.91 6.15
N GLY A 30 -12.83 24.25 6.97
CA GLY A 30 -11.87 24.89 7.84
C GLY A 30 -10.42 24.59 7.40
N ARG A 31 -9.44 25.21 8.07
CA ARG A 31 -8.02 24.88 7.85
C ARG A 31 -7.64 23.70 8.72
N ALA A 32 -6.96 22.70 8.15
CA ALA A 32 -6.37 21.61 8.92
C ALA A 32 -5.26 22.18 9.83
N GLN A 33 -5.33 21.89 11.11
CA GLN A 33 -4.28 22.16 12.07
C GLN A 33 -3.35 20.93 12.11
N ALA A 34 -2.08 21.12 11.76
CA ALA A 34 -1.19 19.99 11.48
C ALA A 34 -0.38 19.52 12.70
N GLU A 35 -0.30 20.31 13.76
CA GLU A 35 0.54 20.03 14.93
C GLU A 35 0.05 20.83 16.13
N ILE A 36 -0.02 20.21 17.31
CA ILE A 36 -0.36 20.86 18.57
C ILE A 36 0.92 20.99 19.40
N LYS A 37 1.36 22.21 19.65
CA LYS A 37 2.45 22.49 20.55
C LYS A 37 2.00 22.28 21.99
N LEU A 38 2.66 21.36 22.71
CA LEU A 38 2.34 21.00 24.08
C LEU A 38 3.16 21.76 25.09
N LEU A 39 4.47 21.95 24.83
CA LEU A 39 5.41 22.58 25.75
C LEU A 39 6.56 23.22 24.97
N GLU A 40 7.06 24.34 25.51
CA GLU A 40 8.32 24.95 25.11
C GLU A 40 9.13 25.31 26.33
N VAL A 41 10.37 24.82 26.41
CA VAL A 41 11.27 25.08 27.52
C VAL A 41 12.72 24.99 27.04
N ASP A 42 13.55 25.98 27.41
CA ASP A 42 14.99 26.02 27.08
C ASP A 42 15.34 25.77 25.62
N GLY A 43 14.51 26.29 24.72
CA GLY A 43 14.64 26.12 23.27
C GLY A 43 14.24 24.73 22.74
N TRP A 44 13.71 23.87 23.59
CA TRP A 44 13.01 22.65 23.17
C TRP A 44 11.54 22.93 22.93
N THR A 45 11.03 22.46 21.80
CA THR A 45 9.59 22.44 21.50
C THR A 45 9.12 21.00 21.48
N PHE A 46 8.15 20.68 22.33
CA PHE A 46 7.46 19.39 22.36
C PHE A 46 6.05 19.55 21.78
N SER A 47 5.71 18.71 20.82
CA SER A 47 4.45 18.77 20.10
C SER A 47 3.89 17.40 19.80
N THR A 48 2.63 17.37 19.40
CA THR A 48 1.93 16.16 18.96
C THR A 48 1.15 16.42 17.70
N ASP A 49 1.13 15.45 16.81
CA ASP A 49 0.23 15.34 15.68
C ASP A 49 -0.39 13.94 15.65
N GLY A 50 -1.44 13.79 14.87
CA GLY A 50 -2.02 12.48 14.75
C GLY A 50 -3.27 12.44 13.88
N ARG A 51 -3.84 11.25 13.84
CA ARG A 51 -5.11 11.00 13.20
C ARG A 51 -5.86 9.84 13.82
N ILE A 52 -7.17 9.94 13.73
CA ILE A 52 -8.08 8.83 14.03
C ILE A 52 -9.03 8.70 12.85
N ASN A 53 -9.15 7.49 12.33
CA ASN A 53 -10.06 7.21 11.23
C ASN A 53 -10.76 5.86 11.40
N ASN A 54 -11.93 5.73 10.80
CA ASN A 54 -12.61 4.46 10.65
C ASN A 54 -13.55 4.51 9.45
N PHE A 55 -13.66 3.39 8.75
CA PHE A 55 -14.46 3.23 7.54
C PHE A 55 -15.33 1.98 7.65
N ILE A 56 -16.57 2.08 7.21
CA ILE A 56 -17.38 0.94 6.85
C ILE A 56 -17.04 0.57 5.41
N SER A 57 -16.63 -0.67 5.18
CA SER A 57 -16.29 -1.21 3.87
C SER A 57 -17.27 -2.34 3.54
N PHE A 58 -18.04 -2.15 2.48
CA PHE A 58 -18.92 -3.17 1.91
C PHE A 58 -18.24 -3.81 0.71
N ALA A 59 -18.08 -5.14 0.73
CA ALA A 59 -17.49 -5.92 -0.36
C ALA A 59 -18.53 -6.79 -1.05
N SER A 60 -18.43 -6.89 -2.38
CA SER A 60 -19.21 -7.83 -3.18
C SER A 60 -18.44 -8.28 -4.42
N GLY A 61 -18.51 -9.56 -4.76
CA GLY A 61 -17.77 -10.06 -5.92
C GLY A 61 -17.65 -11.57 -5.97
N ASP A 62 -16.64 -12.02 -6.67
CA ASP A 62 -16.33 -13.44 -6.80
C ASP A 62 -15.58 -13.95 -5.58
N TRP A 63 -15.83 -15.22 -5.21
CA TRP A 63 -14.97 -15.92 -4.28
C TRP A 63 -13.62 -16.24 -4.95
N LEU A 64 -12.66 -16.67 -4.16
CA LEU A 64 -11.39 -17.16 -4.66
C LEU A 64 -11.62 -18.35 -5.60
N PRO A 65 -10.91 -18.42 -6.74
CA PRO A 65 -10.89 -19.58 -7.57
C PRO A 65 -10.44 -20.83 -6.77
N ALA A 66 -10.99 -21.98 -7.10
CA ALA A 66 -10.66 -23.22 -6.38
C ALA A 66 -9.15 -23.52 -6.45
N GLY A 67 -8.56 -23.85 -5.31
CA GLY A 67 -7.12 -24.15 -5.20
C GLY A 67 -6.20 -22.96 -5.09
N GLU A 68 -6.71 -21.71 -5.21
CA GLU A 68 -5.89 -20.51 -5.08
C GLU A 68 -5.77 -20.05 -3.64
N PRO A 69 -4.56 -19.75 -3.17
CA PRO A 69 -4.37 -19.16 -1.88
C PRO A 69 -4.80 -17.68 -1.90
N SER A 70 -5.45 -17.25 -0.84
CA SER A 70 -5.67 -15.83 -0.58
C SER A 70 -4.40 -15.19 -0.08
N THR A 71 -3.63 -14.55 -0.96
CA THR A 71 -2.44 -13.80 -0.53
C THR A 71 -2.75 -12.34 -0.22
N TYR A 72 -3.72 -11.73 -0.90
CA TYR A 72 -4.03 -10.30 -0.76
C TYR A 72 -5.49 -9.98 -0.57
N THR A 73 -6.34 -10.90 -0.90
CA THR A 73 -7.77 -10.66 -0.83
C THR A 73 -8.26 -10.68 0.58
N GLY A 74 -7.48 -10.56 1.62
CA GLY A 74 -7.86 -10.32 3.00
C GLY A 74 -9.34 -10.44 3.31
N VAL A 75 -9.95 -11.18 2.50
CA VAL A 75 -11.35 -11.46 2.48
C VAL A 75 -11.48 -12.72 3.32
N ASP A 76 -11.19 -12.59 4.63
CA ASP A 76 -11.75 -13.50 5.64
C ASP A 76 -13.28 -13.34 5.62
N GLU A 77 -13.84 -13.31 4.41
CA GLU A 77 -15.21 -12.96 4.13
C GLU A 77 -16.00 -14.25 3.98
N ALA A 78 -17.21 -14.25 4.48
CA ALA A 78 -18.07 -15.41 4.33
C ALA A 78 -18.42 -15.64 2.86
N GLN A 79 -18.06 -16.80 2.33
CA GLN A 79 -18.53 -17.26 1.03
C GLN A 79 -20.04 -17.50 1.10
N THR A 80 -20.78 -16.95 0.15
CA THR A 80 -22.19 -17.30 -0.03
C THR A 80 -22.34 -18.67 -0.68
N ALA A 81 -23.53 -19.29 -0.56
CA ALA A 81 -23.83 -20.56 -1.19
C ALA A 81 -23.62 -20.58 -2.73
N ASN A 82 -23.54 -19.43 -3.37
CA ASN A 82 -23.34 -19.27 -4.81
C ASN A 82 -21.90 -18.94 -5.20
N GLY A 83 -20.91 -19.14 -4.32
CA GLY A 83 -19.51 -18.81 -4.61
C GLY A 83 -19.23 -17.32 -4.78
N LYS A 84 -19.99 -16.46 -4.09
CA LYS A 84 -19.81 -15.00 -4.10
C LYS A 84 -19.39 -14.51 -2.73
N ILE A 85 -18.71 -13.36 -2.71
CA ILE A 85 -18.43 -12.61 -1.50
C ILE A 85 -19.53 -11.58 -1.28
N ILE A 86 -20.04 -11.50 -0.07
CA ILE A 86 -20.83 -10.37 0.43
C ILE A 86 -20.40 -10.15 1.86
N SER A 87 -19.85 -8.98 2.15
CA SER A 87 -19.38 -8.69 3.50
C SER A 87 -19.43 -7.20 3.81
N THR A 88 -19.49 -6.92 5.10
CA THR A 88 -19.36 -5.57 5.65
C THR A 88 -18.39 -5.60 6.82
N ARG A 89 -17.38 -4.74 6.77
CA ARG A 89 -16.34 -4.63 7.80
C ARG A 89 -16.14 -3.18 8.24
N LEU A 90 -15.70 -3.01 9.47
CA LEU A 90 -15.16 -1.75 9.97
C LEU A 90 -13.64 -1.84 9.91
N ARG A 91 -12.99 -0.83 9.29
CA ARG A 91 -11.57 -0.86 9.00
C ARG A 91 -10.92 0.51 9.22
N SER A 92 -9.66 0.51 9.59
CA SER A 92 -8.84 1.73 9.49
C SER A 92 -8.59 2.07 8.03
N GLY A 93 -8.40 3.36 7.73
CA GLY A 93 -8.03 3.84 6.41
C GLY A 93 -6.61 3.43 6.00
N PHE A 94 -6.18 3.85 4.79
CA PHE A 94 -4.87 3.55 4.21
C PHE A 94 -3.72 3.98 5.14
N ILE A 95 -3.76 5.21 5.64
CA ILE A 95 -2.91 5.58 6.76
C ILE A 95 -3.69 5.27 8.03
N MET A 96 -3.21 4.31 8.80
CA MET A 96 -3.80 3.84 10.04
C MET A 96 -3.99 4.99 11.05
N ASN A 97 -4.53 4.70 12.21
CA ASN A 97 -4.56 5.67 13.31
C ASN A 97 -3.15 5.91 13.81
N VAL A 98 -2.79 7.16 14.01
CA VAL A 98 -1.45 7.59 14.40
C VAL A 98 -1.56 8.53 15.58
N LEU A 99 -0.75 8.29 16.60
CA LEU A 99 -0.42 9.25 17.62
C LEU A 99 1.09 9.47 17.57
N ALA A 100 1.51 10.68 17.24
CA ALA A 100 2.91 11.02 17.12
C ALA A 100 3.31 12.12 18.05
N PHE A 101 4.55 12.04 18.56
CA PHE A 101 5.20 13.04 19.37
C PHE A 101 6.48 13.49 18.68
N GLU A 102 6.71 14.79 18.69
CA GLU A 102 7.93 15.41 18.16
C GLU A 102 8.63 16.23 19.24
N LEU A 103 9.94 16.17 19.23
CA LEU A 103 10.79 17.02 20.05
C LEU A 103 11.79 17.71 19.14
N ASN A 104 11.73 19.03 19.08
CA ASN A 104 12.49 19.87 18.17
C ASN A 104 13.39 20.83 18.96
N LYS A 105 14.60 21.08 18.48
CA LYS A 105 15.52 22.05 19.02
C LYS A 105 16.46 22.62 17.96
N GLN A 106 16.73 23.91 18.02
CA GLN A 106 17.85 24.50 17.32
C GLN A 106 19.12 24.26 18.13
N LEU A 107 20.05 23.45 17.59
CA LEU A 107 21.30 23.11 18.28
C LEU A 107 22.36 24.19 18.14
N THR A 108 22.49 24.75 16.93
CA THR A 108 23.39 25.84 16.58
C THR A 108 22.73 26.73 15.56
N GLU A 109 23.36 27.90 15.26
CA GLU A 109 22.92 28.73 14.15
C GLU A 109 23.01 27.95 12.84
N GLY A 110 21.84 27.51 12.31
CA GLY A 110 21.72 26.76 11.07
C GLY A 110 21.73 25.24 11.20
N THR A 111 21.65 24.68 12.42
CA THR A 111 21.46 23.23 12.63
C THR A 111 20.26 22.97 13.54
N HIS A 112 19.28 22.25 13.04
CA HIS A 112 18.08 21.85 13.76
C HIS A 112 18.09 20.34 14.03
N LEU A 113 17.66 19.96 15.24
CA LEU A 113 17.34 18.61 15.63
C LEU A 113 15.83 18.46 15.63
N LYS A 114 15.36 17.41 14.98
CA LYS A 114 13.97 16.93 15.05
C LYS A 114 13.99 15.46 15.47
N THR A 115 13.15 15.09 16.43
CA THR A 115 12.89 13.69 16.76
C THR A 115 11.42 13.40 16.53
N ARG A 116 11.10 12.16 16.20
CA ARG A 116 9.71 11.72 16.04
C ARG A 116 9.53 10.31 16.58
N VAL A 117 8.46 10.13 17.36
CA VAL A 117 7.94 8.86 17.81
C VAL A 117 6.51 8.76 17.33
N GLY A 118 6.25 7.90 16.34
CA GLY A 118 4.93 7.68 15.77
C GLY A 118 4.41 6.28 16.10
N LEU A 119 3.34 6.23 16.88
CA LEU A 119 2.63 5.01 17.26
C LEU A 119 1.44 4.83 16.31
N TRP A 120 1.40 3.70 15.63
CA TRP A 120 0.41 3.39 14.62
C TRP A 120 -0.48 2.24 15.10
N ALA A 121 -1.79 2.38 14.97
CA ALA A 121 -2.76 1.40 15.45
C ALA A 121 -3.90 1.16 14.45
N LEU A 122 -4.37 -0.07 14.40
CA LEU A 122 -5.61 -0.46 13.70
C LEU A 122 -6.80 -0.37 14.63
N THR A 123 -7.97 0.00 14.12
CA THR A 123 -9.25 -0.04 14.87
C THR A 123 -10.02 -1.32 14.62
N ALA A 124 -9.66 -2.10 13.61
CA ALA A 124 -10.38 -3.32 13.27
C ALA A 124 -10.26 -4.36 14.40
N SER A 125 -11.42 -4.91 14.81
CA SER A 125 -11.46 -6.10 15.67
C SER A 125 -10.98 -7.30 14.85
N GLN A 126 -10.02 -8.05 15.38
CA GLN A 126 -9.48 -9.22 14.69
C GLN A 126 -10.37 -10.45 14.95
N ARG A 127 -9.97 -11.36 15.78
CA ARG A 127 -10.64 -12.65 15.97
C ARG A 127 -11.51 -12.73 17.20
N SER A 128 -11.25 -11.90 18.20
CA SER A 128 -12.01 -11.85 19.43
C SER A 128 -12.10 -10.44 20.00
N ALA A 129 -13.07 -10.22 20.90
CA ALA A 129 -13.24 -8.95 21.60
C ALA A 129 -12.06 -8.60 22.53
N PHE A 130 -11.16 -9.54 22.79
CA PHE A 130 -10.00 -9.39 23.65
C PHE A 130 -8.67 -9.33 22.88
N ASP A 131 -8.70 -9.47 21.54
CA ASP A 131 -7.51 -9.25 20.73
C ASP A 131 -7.23 -7.75 20.72
N ALA A 132 -6.18 -7.35 21.42
CA ALA A 132 -5.77 -5.96 21.46
C ALA A 132 -5.40 -5.46 20.06
N PRO A 133 -5.79 -4.24 19.67
CA PRO A 133 -5.29 -3.63 18.46
C PRO A 133 -3.77 -3.60 18.52
N GLN A 134 -3.13 -4.04 17.44
CA GLN A 134 -1.67 -3.95 17.35
C GLN A 134 -1.25 -2.49 17.28
N VAL A 135 -0.32 -2.12 18.15
CA VAL A 135 0.35 -0.82 18.12
C VAL A 135 1.77 -1.03 17.63
N GLU A 136 2.12 -0.37 16.54
CA GLU A 136 3.44 -0.46 15.92
C GLU A 136 4.16 0.88 16.03
N ALA A 137 5.42 0.87 16.45
CA ALA A 137 6.30 2.03 16.35
C ALA A 137 6.86 2.10 14.91
N ARG A 138 6.09 2.68 13.98
CA ARG A 138 6.50 2.79 12.57
C ARG A 138 7.50 3.93 12.35
N GLU A 139 7.41 4.98 13.15
CA GLU A 139 8.32 6.11 13.10
C GLU A 139 9.03 6.22 14.44
N LEU A 140 10.35 6.08 14.42
CA LEU A 140 11.20 6.23 15.59
C LEU A 140 12.57 6.71 15.11
N TYR A 141 12.74 8.00 14.98
CA TYR A 141 13.96 8.58 14.43
C TYR A 141 14.30 9.94 15.03
N PHE A 142 15.56 10.32 14.85
CA PHE A 142 15.94 11.73 14.89
C PHE A 142 16.49 12.19 13.54
N LYS A 143 16.41 13.49 13.27
CA LYS A 143 16.90 14.13 12.07
C LYS A 143 17.68 15.38 12.43
N LEU A 144 18.86 15.51 11.87
CA LEU A 144 19.66 16.73 11.89
C LEU A 144 19.53 17.42 10.54
N GLU A 145 19.16 18.69 10.53
CA GLU A 145 18.97 19.47 9.29
C GLU A 145 19.75 20.77 9.34
N GLY A 146 20.33 21.15 8.20
CA GLY A 146 21.07 22.39 8.08
C GLY A 146 21.31 22.80 6.62
N LYS A 147 22.14 23.80 6.42
CA LYS A 147 22.53 24.24 5.07
C LYS A 147 23.26 23.15 4.27
N TRP A 148 23.82 22.18 4.95
CA TRP A 148 24.50 21.02 4.38
C TRP A 148 23.55 19.90 3.94
N GLY A 149 22.27 20.02 4.18
CA GLY A 149 21.26 19.00 3.94
C GLY A 149 20.66 18.45 5.23
N GLY A 150 20.35 17.16 5.25
CA GLY A 150 19.76 16.50 6.41
C GLY A 150 20.22 15.06 6.57
N LEU A 151 20.45 14.64 7.80
CA LEU A 151 20.75 13.25 8.18
C LEU A 151 19.65 12.74 9.11
N LEU A 152 18.94 11.70 8.68
CA LEU A 152 17.95 10.99 9.48
C LEU A 152 18.55 9.66 9.93
N VAL A 153 18.35 9.34 11.21
CA VAL A 153 18.80 8.07 11.83
C VAL A 153 17.64 7.46 12.59
N GLY A 154 17.30 6.22 12.27
CA GLY A 154 16.23 5.48 12.92
C GLY A 154 15.27 4.85 11.94
N ARG A 155 14.04 4.54 12.41
CA ARG A 155 12.98 3.90 11.62
C ARG A 155 12.06 4.96 11.01
N SER A 156 11.94 4.94 9.70
CA SER A 156 11.08 5.86 8.94
C SER A 156 10.62 5.22 7.63
N LEU A 157 9.71 5.91 6.93
CA LEU A 157 9.30 5.50 5.59
C LEU A 157 10.51 5.44 4.65
N ALA A 158 10.70 4.30 3.97
CA ALA A 158 11.81 4.07 3.06
C ALA A 158 11.75 5.00 1.83
N LEU A 159 12.87 5.15 1.13
CA LEU A 159 12.97 6.03 -0.04
C LEU A 159 12.32 5.40 -1.28
N TYR A 160 12.55 4.11 -1.49
CA TYR A 160 12.02 3.41 -2.65
C TYR A 160 10.50 3.34 -2.60
N ALA A 161 9.85 3.68 -3.70
CA ALA A 161 8.41 3.69 -3.92
C ALA A 161 7.59 4.76 -3.15
N ARG A 162 8.16 5.51 -2.21
CA ARG A 162 7.41 6.54 -1.46
C ARG A 162 6.87 7.66 -2.36
N GLY A 163 7.59 8.02 -3.40
CA GLY A 163 7.15 9.03 -4.36
C GLY A 163 5.86 8.64 -5.09
N GLY A 164 5.66 7.35 -5.40
CA GLY A 164 4.43 6.84 -6.01
C GLY A 164 3.22 7.02 -5.10
N ILE A 165 3.35 6.67 -3.83
CA ILE A 165 2.28 6.83 -2.82
C ILE A 165 1.94 8.32 -2.62
N LEU A 166 2.92 9.21 -2.70
CA LEU A 166 2.68 10.66 -2.57
C LEU A 166 1.98 11.28 -3.78
N LEU A 167 1.94 10.60 -4.92
CA LEU A 167 1.18 10.99 -6.11
C LEU A 167 -0.23 10.40 -6.14
N ASP A 168 -0.60 9.54 -5.19
CA ASP A 168 -1.94 8.99 -5.05
C ASP A 168 -2.88 10.01 -4.40
N TYR A 169 -3.44 10.88 -5.22
CA TYR A 169 -4.29 11.98 -4.75
C TYR A 169 -5.65 11.54 -4.21
N GLU A 170 -6.07 10.30 -4.42
CA GLU A 170 -7.30 9.78 -3.86
C GLU A 170 -7.16 9.55 -2.36
N VAL A 171 -6.17 8.78 -1.96
CA VAL A 171 -5.87 8.52 -0.56
C VAL A 171 -4.84 9.49 0.03
N GLU A 172 -4.61 10.63 -0.67
CA GLU A 172 -3.66 11.67 -0.27
C GLU A 172 -3.82 12.02 1.21
N HIS A 173 -2.68 12.05 1.91
CA HIS A 173 -2.64 12.32 3.36
C HIS A 173 -3.45 11.32 4.22
N GLY A 174 -3.80 10.16 3.68
CA GLY A 174 -4.56 9.13 4.40
C GLY A 174 -6.01 9.48 4.67
N MET A 175 -6.62 10.29 3.81
CA MET A 175 -8.02 10.67 3.94
C MET A 175 -9.00 9.63 3.43
N GLY A 176 -8.49 8.51 2.89
CA GLY A 176 -9.29 7.45 2.30
C GLY A 176 -8.82 6.06 2.71
N LEU A 177 -9.49 5.05 2.19
CA LEU A 177 -9.20 3.64 2.42
C LEU A 177 -8.61 2.99 1.16
N GLY A 178 -9.17 3.26 -0.02
CA GLY A 178 -8.80 2.58 -1.25
C GLY A 178 -9.17 1.10 -1.22
N PHE A 179 -8.22 0.23 -1.56
CA PHE A 179 -8.41 -1.21 -1.50
C PHE A 179 -8.29 -1.71 -0.05
N PRO A 180 -9.35 -2.34 0.49
CA PRO A 180 -9.28 -3.01 1.78
C PRO A 180 -8.45 -4.28 1.63
N CYS A 181 -7.27 -4.29 2.18
CA CYS A 181 -6.44 -5.47 2.20
C CYS A 181 -6.35 -6.06 3.61
N SER A 182 -6.06 -7.34 3.67
CA SER A 182 -5.62 -8.00 4.89
C SER A 182 -4.46 -8.91 4.49
N THR A 183 -3.32 -8.72 5.09
CA THR A 183 -2.24 -9.70 5.05
C THR A 183 -2.32 -10.55 6.31
N LYS A 184 -1.51 -11.61 6.41
CA LYS A 184 -1.42 -12.40 7.65
C LYS A 184 -0.97 -11.53 8.84
N GLU A 185 -0.22 -10.46 8.56
CA GLU A 185 0.32 -9.53 9.55
C GLU A 185 -0.58 -8.30 9.78
N VAL A 186 -1.41 -7.93 8.80
CA VAL A 186 -2.26 -6.73 8.86
C VAL A 186 -3.72 -7.11 8.67
N HIS A 187 -4.34 -7.62 9.73
CA HIS A 187 -5.77 -7.90 9.73
C HIS A 187 -6.58 -6.60 9.82
N GLY A 188 -7.47 -6.38 8.84
CA GLY A 188 -8.41 -5.25 8.86
C GLY A 188 -7.81 -3.88 8.50
N GLY A 189 -6.66 -3.85 7.83
CA GLY A 189 -6.07 -2.65 7.28
C GLY A 189 -6.60 -2.26 5.90
N ALA A 190 -5.92 -1.31 5.28
CA ALA A 190 -6.14 -0.85 3.92
C ALA A 190 -4.81 -0.68 3.19
N CYS A 191 -4.80 -0.90 1.89
CA CYS A 191 -3.63 -0.80 1.04
C CYS A 191 -3.66 0.41 0.08
N GLY A 192 -4.71 1.22 0.09
CA GLY A 192 -4.84 2.29 -0.89
C GLY A 192 -4.83 1.72 -2.30
N HIS A 193 -3.92 2.19 -3.14
CA HIS A 193 -3.65 1.62 -4.46
C HIS A 193 -2.35 0.79 -4.54
N ALA A 194 -1.71 0.50 -3.40
CA ALA A 194 -0.59 -0.44 -3.39
C ALA A 194 -1.05 -1.82 -3.85
N GLY A 195 -0.26 -2.46 -4.71
CA GLY A 195 -0.64 -3.69 -5.42
C GLY A 195 -1.33 -3.44 -6.77
N PHE A 196 -1.79 -2.22 -7.03
CA PHE A 196 -2.49 -1.84 -8.26
C PHE A 196 -1.72 -0.73 -9.00
N GLY A 197 -0.47 -1.02 -9.32
CA GLY A 197 0.43 -0.09 -10.01
C GLY A 197 1.33 0.72 -9.09
N LEU A 198 1.08 0.70 -7.79
CA LEU A 198 1.94 1.26 -6.76
C LEU A 198 2.49 0.16 -5.85
N LEU A 199 3.66 0.41 -5.25
CA LEU A 199 4.20 -0.40 -4.16
C LEU A 199 4.19 0.43 -2.87
N PHE A 200 3.90 -0.20 -1.74
CA PHE A 200 3.99 0.45 -0.44
C PHE A 200 5.43 0.39 0.08
N PRO A 201 6.09 1.53 0.35
CA PRO A 201 7.54 1.58 0.62
C PRO A 201 7.97 0.90 1.93
N GLY A 202 7.05 0.65 2.87
CA GLY A 202 7.38 0.13 4.18
C GLY A 202 8.10 1.14 5.10
N PHE A 203 8.29 0.75 6.36
CA PHE A 203 9.04 1.54 7.36
C PHE A 203 10.24 0.72 7.83
N HIS A 204 11.45 1.23 7.60
CA HIS A 204 12.68 0.51 7.86
C HIS A 204 13.65 1.31 8.71
N SER A 205 14.42 0.61 9.53
CA SER A 205 15.52 1.20 10.29
C SER A 205 16.70 1.47 9.38
N GLY A 206 17.29 2.66 9.48
CA GLY A 206 18.43 3.01 8.64
C GLY A 206 18.97 4.41 8.87
N PHE A 207 19.82 4.80 7.95
CA PHE A 207 20.43 6.13 7.85
C PHE A 207 20.04 6.72 6.50
N VAL A 208 19.54 7.94 6.48
CA VAL A 208 19.18 8.64 5.25
C VAL A 208 19.82 10.01 5.23
N TYR A 209 20.60 10.27 4.21
CA TYR A 209 21.13 11.60 3.92
C TYR A 209 20.34 12.24 2.77
N ASN A 210 19.93 13.49 2.96
CA ASN A 210 19.29 14.31 1.94
C ASN A 210 20.20 15.49 1.62
N THR A 211 20.49 15.73 0.35
CA THR A 211 21.22 16.94 -0.07
C THR A 211 20.39 18.19 0.19
N PRO A 212 21.01 19.38 0.24
CA PRO A 212 20.26 20.60 0.04
C PRO A 212 19.50 20.58 -1.29
N THR A 213 18.35 21.26 -1.34
CA THR A 213 17.60 21.42 -2.59
C THR A 213 18.29 22.46 -3.47
N ALA A 214 18.60 22.11 -4.71
CA ALA A 214 19.23 22.98 -5.70
C ALA A 214 18.45 22.94 -7.03
N GLY A 215 17.98 24.08 -7.51
CA GLY A 215 17.20 24.16 -8.75
C GLY A 215 15.90 23.34 -8.75
N GLY A 216 15.33 23.10 -7.56
CA GLY A 216 14.16 22.23 -7.40
C GLY A 216 14.48 20.74 -7.23
N PHE A 217 15.74 20.32 -7.41
CA PHE A 217 16.18 18.95 -7.24
C PHE A 217 16.71 18.67 -5.82
N GLN A 218 16.40 17.49 -5.30
CA GLN A 218 16.98 16.96 -4.07
C GLN A 218 17.30 15.49 -4.26
N LEU A 219 18.52 15.07 -3.91
CA LEU A 219 18.94 13.67 -3.84
C LEU A 219 18.86 13.18 -2.40
N SER A 220 18.27 12.03 -2.20
CA SER A 220 18.27 11.29 -0.94
C SER A 220 18.97 9.96 -1.14
N VAL A 221 19.83 9.56 -0.19
CA VAL A 221 20.51 8.25 -0.20
C VAL A 221 20.29 7.61 1.15
N GLY A 222 19.79 6.39 1.16
CA GLY A 222 19.48 5.63 2.36
C GLY A 222 20.24 4.32 2.43
N LEU A 223 20.59 3.92 3.65
CA LEU A 223 21.15 2.62 3.95
C LEU A 223 20.31 1.98 5.06
N TYR A 224 19.59 0.92 4.71
CA TYR A 224 18.59 0.31 5.59
C TYR A 224 18.99 -1.10 6.04
N ASP A 225 18.41 -1.50 7.16
CA ASP A 225 18.40 -2.91 7.56
C ASP A 225 17.67 -3.73 6.49
N PRO A 226 18.26 -4.86 6.01
CA PRO A 226 17.65 -5.63 4.95
C PRO A 226 16.37 -6.32 5.42
N VAL A 227 15.37 -6.34 4.55
CA VAL A 227 14.14 -7.11 4.77
C VAL A 227 14.44 -8.59 4.66
N GLN A 228 13.87 -9.37 5.56
CA GLN A 228 13.87 -10.82 5.49
C GLN A 228 12.53 -11.28 4.91
N TYR A 229 12.57 -12.09 3.85
CA TYR A 229 11.36 -12.76 3.39
C TYR A 229 10.78 -13.64 4.49
N THR A 230 9.45 -13.64 4.60
CA THR A 230 8.73 -14.37 5.66
C THR A 230 8.75 -15.89 5.52
N SER A 231 9.24 -16.41 4.38
CA SER A 231 9.40 -17.83 4.16
C SER A 231 10.61 -18.36 4.91
N ALA A 232 10.48 -19.55 5.53
CA ALA A 232 11.55 -20.23 6.24
C ALA A 232 12.80 -20.55 5.39
N ASP A 233 12.67 -20.43 4.06
CA ASP A 233 13.70 -20.79 3.08
C ASP A 233 14.71 -19.68 2.81
N TYR A 234 14.59 -18.51 3.49
CA TYR A 234 15.49 -17.38 3.29
C TYR A 234 16.27 -17.04 4.54
N ARG A 235 17.57 -16.84 4.34
CA ARG A 235 18.44 -16.29 5.36
C ARG A 235 18.48 -14.77 5.27
N ARG A 236 18.59 -14.13 6.44
CA ARG A 236 18.93 -12.72 6.50
C ARG A 236 20.28 -12.49 5.83
N THR A 237 20.31 -11.57 4.86
CA THR A 237 21.55 -11.16 4.22
C THR A 237 22.42 -10.36 5.19
N PRO A 238 23.76 -10.51 5.16
CA PRO A 238 24.67 -9.68 5.96
C PRO A 238 24.88 -8.28 5.37
N TYR A 239 24.34 -8.01 4.18
CA TYR A 239 24.53 -6.73 3.50
C TYR A 239 23.34 -5.81 3.76
N PRO A 240 23.57 -4.53 4.08
CA PRO A 240 22.51 -3.55 4.19
C PRO A 240 21.84 -3.31 2.82
N ARG A 241 20.66 -2.75 2.84
CA ARG A 241 19.87 -2.39 1.65
C ARG A 241 20.07 -0.92 1.30
N PRO A 242 20.86 -0.57 0.28
CA PRO A 242 20.94 0.79 -0.24
C PRO A 242 19.68 1.15 -1.04
N GLU A 243 19.23 2.38 -0.86
CA GLU A 243 18.20 3.02 -1.67
C GLU A 243 18.62 4.43 -2.02
N ALA A 244 18.13 4.93 -3.15
CA ALA A 244 18.31 6.31 -3.55
C ALA A 244 17.03 6.87 -4.16
N GLU A 245 16.80 8.17 -4.00
CA GLU A 245 15.68 8.89 -4.59
C GLU A 245 16.13 10.27 -5.03
N LEU A 246 15.86 10.61 -6.29
CA LEU A 246 15.97 11.96 -6.82
C LEU A 246 14.57 12.53 -6.97
N THR A 247 14.26 13.62 -6.30
CA THR A 247 13.01 14.36 -6.43
C THR A 247 13.22 15.68 -7.15
N TYR A 248 12.18 16.13 -7.84
CA TYR A 248 12.09 17.45 -8.45
C TYR A 248 10.78 18.13 -8.07
N ALA A 249 10.84 19.41 -7.76
CA ALA A 249 9.67 20.27 -7.63
C ALA A 249 9.96 21.62 -8.30
N SER A 250 9.09 22.03 -9.23
CA SER A 250 9.15 23.37 -9.80
C SER A 250 8.90 24.43 -8.71
N PRO A 251 9.36 25.69 -8.86
CA PRO A 251 9.24 26.71 -7.82
C PRO A 251 7.82 26.91 -7.28
N ASN A 252 6.83 26.83 -8.16
CA ASN A 252 5.41 26.94 -7.81
C ASN A 252 4.72 25.58 -7.52
N ARG A 253 5.50 24.48 -7.50
CA ARG A 253 5.03 23.10 -7.35
C ARG A 253 3.96 22.66 -8.35
N THR A 254 3.87 23.34 -9.49
CA THR A 254 3.00 22.90 -10.60
C THR A 254 3.45 21.56 -11.14
N ILE A 255 4.77 21.35 -11.25
CA ILE A 255 5.35 20.07 -11.68
C ILE A 255 6.16 19.50 -10.53
N THR A 256 5.90 18.24 -10.23
CA THR A 256 6.68 17.43 -9.29
C THR A 256 7.06 16.13 -9.96
N GLY A 257 8.19 15.55 -9.60
CA GLY A 257 8.62 14.28 -10.16
C GLY A 257 9.60 13.57 -9.24
N PHE A 258 9.76 12.28 -9.44
CA PHE A 258 10.75 11.50 -8.70
C PHE A 258 11.23 10.31 -9.52
N VAL A 259 12.43 9.85 -9.19
CA VAL A 259 12.96 8.54 -9.56
C VAL A 259 13.62 7.97 -8.33
N SER A 260 13.30 6.72 -7.98
CA SER A 260 13.94 6.03 -6.86
C SER A 260 14.37 4.63 -7.26
N GLY A 261 15.40 4.13 -6.58
CA GLY A 261 15.94 2.79 -6.80
C GLY A 261 16.27 2.09 -5.50
N LEU A 262 16.19 0.77 -5.51
CA LEU A 262 16.64 -0.09 -4.44
C LEU A 262 17.50 -1.24 -4.98
N TRP A 263 18.39 -1.74 -4.13
CA TRP A 263 19.08 -3.01 -4.29
C TRP A 263 19.11 -3.75 -2.97
N GLN A 264 18.85 -5.06 -3.00
CA GLN A 264 19.05 -5.93 -1.84
C GLN A 264 19.55 -7.30 -2.30
N ARG A 265 20.58 -7.79 -1.64
CA ARG A 265 21.01 -9.17 -1.79
C ARG A 265 20.10 -10.08 -0.98
N LEU A 266 19.69 -11.17 -1.57
CA LEU A 266 18.89 -12.23 -0.97
C LEU A 266 19.72 -13.51 -0.93
N ALA A 267 19.57 -14.31 0.12
CA ALA A 267 20.20 -15.60 0.26
C ALA A 267 19.15 -16.65 0.59
N THR A 268 19.14 -17.77 -0.13
CA THR A 268 18.31 -18.92 0.22
C THR A 268 19.04 -19.79 1.25
N THR A 269 18.27 -20.42 2.15
CA THR A 269 18.78 -21.54 2.94
C THR A 269 18.74 -22.82 2.12
N ALA A 270 19.64 -23.76 2.39
CA ALA A 270 19.46 -25.12 1.92
C ALA A 270 18.13 -25.65 2.48
N MET A 271 17.22 -26.13 1.61
CA MET A 271 16.00 -26.78 2.10
C MET A 271 16.34 -27.94 3.02
N ASN A 272 15.55 -28.06 4.07
CA ASN A 272 15.64 -29.15 5.02
C ASN A 272 15.61 -30.50 4.28
N LYS A 273 16.51 -31.41 4.62
CA LYS A 273 16.66 -32.75 4.04
C LYS A 273 15.40 -33.66 4.15
N ASP A 274 14.35 -33.18 4.79
CA ASP A 274 13.13 -33.94 5.06
C ASP A 274 12.05 -33.82 3.98
N MET A 275 12.27 -33.06 2.92
CA MET A 275 11.36 -33.05 1.76
C MET A 275 11.85 -34.04 0.72
N SER A 276 11.10 -35.11 0.57
CA SER A 276 11.18 -36.25 -0.35
C SER A 276 12.39 -36.32 -1.30
N ASP A 277 13.00 -37.50 -1.41
CA ASP A 277 14.20 -37.86 -2.16
C ASP A 277 14.34 -37.39 -3.62
N ASN A 278 13.38 -36.62 -4.15
CA ASN A 278 13.37 -36.12 -5.53
C ASN A 278 13.42 -34.60 -5.69
N ALA A 279 13.54 -33.82 -4.60
CA ALA A 279 13.74 -32.40 -4.72
C ALA A 279 15.23 -32.11 -4.93
N PRO A 280 15.64 -31.33 -5.97
CA PRO A 280 17.03 -30.95 -6.12
C PRO A 280 17.48 -30.18 -4.88
N PRO A 281 18.70 -30.43 -4.39
CA PRO A 281 19.22 -29.72 -3.24
C PRO A 281 19.28 -28.23 -3.60
N PHE A 282 18.49 -27.40 -2.91
CA PHE A 282 18.65 -25.94 -3.00
C PHE A 282 20.00 -25.61 -2.37
N ILE A 283 20.98 -25.46 -3.23
CA ILE A 283 22.30 -24.97 -2.83
C ILE A 283 22.11 -23.52 -2.40
N ASP A 284 22.79 -23.09 -1.34
CA ASP A 284 22.94 -21.70 -0.93
C ASP A 284 23.14 -20.77 -2.13
N GLN A 285 22.07 -20.20 -2.64
CA GLN A 285 22.13 -19.29 -3.78
C GLN A 285 21.90 -17.85 -3.31
N ASN A 286 22.58 -16.95 -3.98
CA ASN A 286 22.44 -15.53 -3.74
C ASN A 286 21.82 -14.87 -4.95
N PHE A 287 20.79 -14.05 -4.70
CA PHE A 287 20.10 -13.27 -5.70
C PHE A 287 20.22 -11.80 -5.40
N ASN A 288 20.04 -10.94 -6.43
CA ASN A 288 19.99 -9.51 -6.29
C ASN A 288 18.60 -9.02 -6.69
N ALA A 289 17.80 -8.63 -5.69
CA ALA A 289 16.59 -7.88 -5.94
C ALA A 289 16.94 -6.45 -6.35
N LEU A 290 16.29 -5.95 -7.37
CA LEU A 290 16.52 -4.63 -7.94
C LEU A 290 15.18 -4.00 -8.29
N GLY A 291 15.02 -2.72 -8.01
CA GLY A 291 13.83 -1.98 -8.39
C GLY A 291 14.13 -0.54 -8.79
N VAL A 292 13.37 -0.06 -9.77
CA VAL A 292 13.28 1.35 -10.13
C VAL A 292 11.82 1.76 -10.07
N ASN A 293 11.53 2.86 -9.38
CA ASN A 293 10.21 3.48 -9.32
C ASN A 293 10.33 4.94 -9.74
N TYR A 294 9.36 5.45 -10.49
CA TYR A 294 9.38 6.80 -11.03
C TYR A 294 7.96 7.37 -11.12
N GLY A 295 7.85 8.69 -11.16
CA GLY A 295 6.55 9.33 -11.31
C GLY A 295 6.63 10.82 -11.58
N LEU A 296 5.48 11.33 -12.01
CA LEU A 296 5.27 12.73 -12.36
C LEU A 296 3.92 13.21 -11.84
N GLY A 297 3.91 14.36 -11.21
CA GLY A 297 2.71 15.07 -10.75
C GLY A 297 2.57 16.42 -11.44
N LEU A 298 1.33 16.77 -11.79
CA LEU A 298 0.97 18.07 -12.35
C LEU A 298 -0.16 18.67 -11.49
N ASN A 299 0.05 19.89 -10.97
CA ASN A 299 -0.92 20.62 -10.16
C ASN A 299 -1.25 21.96 -10.84
N VAL A 300 -2.43 22.08 -11.44
CA VAL A 300 -2.86 23.28 -12.17
C VAL A 300 -4.20 23.75 -11.64
N GLY A 301 -4.19 24.82 -10.84
CA GLY A 301 -5.40 25.30 -10.16
C GLY A 301 -6.03 24.20 -9.29
N PRO A 302 -7.31 23.88 -9.50
CA PRO A 302 -7.97 22.82 -8.74
C PRO A 302 -7.61 21.41 -9.22
N LEU A 303 -7.01 21.25 -10.41
CA LEU A 303 -6.69 19.96 -11.02
C LEU A 303 -5.33 19.46 -10.55
N LYS A 304 -5.30 18.22 -10.08
CA LYS A 304 -4.10 17.44 -9.80
C LYS A 304 -4.09 16.20 -10.69
N LEU A 305 -2.97 15.92 -11.34
CA LEU A 305 -2.75 14.70 -12.12
C LEU A 305 -1.49 14.01 -11.63
N GLY A 306 -1.55 12.71 -11.43
CA GLY A 306 -0.43 11.90 -10.98
C GLY A 306 -0.25 10.66 -11.86
N PHE A 307 1.00 10.34 -12.13
CA PHE A 307 1.39 9.10 -12.78
C PHE A 307 2.60 8.53 -12.07
N SER A 308 2.60 7.23 -11.82
CA SER A 308 3.74 6.49 -11.28
C SER A 308 3.89 5.14 -11.98
N GLY A 309 5.12 4.65 -12.06
CA GLY A 309 5.42 3.32 -12.55
C GLY A 309 6.62 2.72 -11.83
N PHE A 310 6.68 1.41 -11.79
CA PHE A 310 7.85 0.69 -11.28
C PHE A 310 8.17 -0.51 -12.16
N THR A 311 9.42 -0.92 -12.10
CA THR A 311 9.89 -2.18 -12.70
C THR A 311 11.06 -2.73 -11.91
N GLY A 312 11.21 -4.04 -11.89
CA GLY A 312 12.31 -4.68 -11.21
C GLY A 312 12.22 -6.19 -11.19
N GLN A 313 13.00 -6.78 -10.29
CA GLN A 313 12.97 -8.22 -10.03
C GLN A 313 13.06 -8.49 -8.52
N GLY A 314 12.27 -9.45 -8.05
CA GLY A 314 12.20 -9.82 -6.64
C GLY A 314 11.50 -8.78 -5.78
N LEU A 315 10.68 -7.93 -6.36
CA LEU A 315 10.00 -6.84 -5.65
C LEU A 315 8.74 -7.30 -4.93
N GLY A 316 8.02 -8.29 -5.48
CA GLY A 316 6.67 -8.63 -5.02
C GLY A 316 5.59 -7.72 -5.63
N LEU A 317 4.37 -7.85 -5.12
CA LEU A 317 3.20 -7.21 -5.72
C LEU A 317 2.65 -6.04 -4.89
N LEU A 318 2.96 -5.99 -3.60
CA LEU A 318 2.38 -5.02 -2.66
C LEU A 318 3.44 -4.20 -1.92
N VAL A 319 4.28 -4.89 -1.13
CA VAL A 319 5.36 -4.29 -0.34
C VAL A 319 6.70 -4.81 -0.87
N PRO A 320 7.64 -3.92 -1.25
CA PRO A 320 8.90 -4.37 -1.80
C PRO A 320 9.63 -5.34 -0.86
N LEU A 321 9.95 -6.53 -1.39
CA LEU A 321 10.72 -7.58 -0.73
C LEU A 321 10.02 -8.30 0.43
N GLU A 322 8.80 -7.96 0.78
CA GLU A 322 8.04 -8.61 1.88
C GLU A 322 7.07 -9.67 1.37
N ASP A 323 6.73 -9.62 0.09
CA ASP A 323 5.74 -10.51 -0.52
C ASP A 323 6.37 -11.74 -1.13
N ASN A 324 5.82 -12.89 -0.81
CA ASN A 324 6.29 -14.20 -1.24
C ASN A 324 6.29 -14.49 -2.76
N PRO A 325 5.53 -13.80 -3.65
CA PRO A 325 5.53 -14.11 -5.07
C PRO A 325 6.82 -13.76 -5.83
N ALA A 326 7.77 -13.10 -5.15
CA ALA A 326 8.99 -12.63 -5.79
C ALA A 326 9.92 -13.74 -6.28
N ILE A 327 9.74 -14.99 -5.84
CA ILE A 327 10.72 -16.04 -6.04
C ILE A 327 10.11 -17.27 -6.67
N ILE A 328 10.89 -17.87 -7.57
CA ILE A 328 10.56 -19.07 -8.32
C ILE A 328 11.16 -20.26 -7.59
N LEU A 329 10.33 -21.21 -7.18
CA LEU A 329 10.72 -22.35 -6.35
C LEU A 329 10.87 -23.65 -7.14
N SER A 330 10.83 -23.64 -8.48
CA SER A 330 10.92 -24.86 -9.27
C SER A 330 12.31 -25.04 -9.86
N GLY A 331 13.02 -26.11 -9.47
CA GLY A 331 14.22 -26.65 -10.10
C GLY A 331 15.40 -25.69 -10.37
N ARG A 332 15.12 -24.44 -10.67
CA ARG A 332 16.08 -23.33 -10.84
C ARG A 332 15.53 -22.13 -10.11
N PRO A 333 15.94 -21.91 -8.84
CA PRO A 333 15.50 -20.74 -8.09
C PRO A 333 15.90 -19.46 -8.81
N GLY A 334 15.01 -18.47 -8.84
CA GLY A 334 15.22 -17.19 -9.50
C GLY A 334 14.32 -16.11 -8.90
N LEU A 335 14.46 -14.88 -9.35
CA LEU A 335 13.59 -13.77 -8.98
C LEU A 335 12.65 -13.44 -10.12
N ARG A 336 11.35 -13.30 -9.81
CA ARG A 336 10.37 -12.84 -10.78
C ARG A 336 10.64 -11.40 -11.16
N LYS A 337 10.31 -11.07 -12.40
CA LYS A 337 10.28 -9.70 -12.88
C LYS A 337 8.86 -9.14 -12.67
N GLU A 338 8.80 -7.98 -12.05
CA GLU A 338 7.55 -7.29 -11.81
C GLU A 338 7.58 -5.90 -12.44
N ASP A 339 6.42 -5.44 -12.88
CA ASP A 339 6.17 -4.08 -13.31
C ASP A 339 4.76 -3.62 -12.90
N GLY A 340 4.62 -2.32 -12.70
CA GLY A 340 3.33 -1.71 -12.41
C GLY A 340 3.25 -0.28 -12.87
N TYR A 341 2.01 0.17 -13.14
CA TYR A 341 1.69 1.52 -13.58
C TYR A 341 0.41 1.98 -12.93
N TRP A 342 0.40 3.18 -12.42
CA TRP A 342 -0.76 3.84 -11.84
C TRP A 342 -0.91 5.24 -12.40
N GLY A 343 -2.16 5.65 -12.62
CA GLY A 343 -2.51 7.02 -13.00
C GLY A 343 -3.77 7.46 -12.32
N GLY A 344 -3.78 8.70 -11.84
CA GLY A 344 -4.93 9.25 -11.14
C GLY A 344 -5.05 10.76 -11.30
N ALA A 345 -6.25 11.25 -10.97
CA ALA A 345 -6.60 12.65 -11.01
C ALA A 345 -7.43 13.05 -9.79
N ALA A 346 -7.32 14.30 -9.40
CA ALA A 346 -8.21 14.91 -8.41
C ALA A 346 -8.60 16.33 -8.82
N LEU A 347 -9.83 16.72 -8.47
CA LEU A 347 -10.31 18.08 -8.52
C LEU A 347 -10.61 18.54 -7.10
N VAL A 348 -9.98 19.64 -6.67
CA VAL A 348 -10.05 20.16 -5.30
C VAL A 348 -10.65 21.55 -5.31
N PHE A 349 -11.79 21.72 -4.63
CA PHE A 349 -12.53 22.98 -4.53
C PHE A 349 -12.75 23.31 -3.05
N GLY A 350 -11.87 24.14 -2.48
CA GLY A 350 -11.94 24.43 -1.04
C GLY A 350 -11.78 23.15 -0.20
N GLY A 351 -12.79 22.82 0.58
CA GLY A 351 -12.82 21.60 1.40
C GLY A 351 -13.40 20.37 0.69
N PHE A 352 -13.79 20.47 -0.58
CA PHE A 352 -14.36 19.37 -1.36
C PHE A 352 -13.34 18.83 -2.37
N LYS A 353 -13.19 17.52 -2.45
CA LYS A 353 -12.32 16.84 -3.41
C LYS A 353 -13.09 15.70 -4.08
N VAL A 354 -12.96 15.60 -5.40
CA VAL A 354 -13.31 14.41 -6.18
C VAL A 354 -12.03 13.85 -6.75
N ALA A 355 -11.78 12.58 -6.58
CA ALA A 355 -10.56 11.94 -7.07
C ALA A 355 -10.88 10.55 -7.61
N GLY A 356 -9.98 10.04 -8.45
CA GLY A 356 -10.04 8.67 -8.94
C GLY A 356 -8.75 8.29 -9.65
N GLY A 357 -8.56 6.99 -9.79
CA GLY A 357 -7.36 6.44 -10.41
C GLY A 357 -7.56 5.02 -10.90
N ALA A 358 -6.59 4.56 -11.68
CA ALA A 358 -6.52 3.18 -12.13
C ALA A 358 -5.07 2.73 -12.23
N GLY A 359 -4.84 1.46 -11.97
CA GLY A 359 -3.51 0.91 -12.06
C GLY A 359 -3.47 -0.59 -12.28
N ILE A 360 -2.28 -1.06 -12.60
CA ILE A 360 -2.00 -2.45 -12.90
C ILE A 360 -0.63 -2.83 -12.37
N THR A 361 -0.55 -3.97 -11.69
CA THR A 361 0.70 -4.64 -11.31
C THR A 361 0.76 -6.00 -11.96
N ARG A 362 1.92 -6.38 -12.49
CA ARG A 362 2.16 -7.65 -13.14
C ARG A 362 3.38 -8.33 -12.58
N SER A 363 3.26 -9.65 -12.38
CA SER A 363 4.37 -10.56 -12.16
C SER A 363 4.54 -11.41 -13.41
N LYS A 364 5.75 -11.44 -13.98
CA LYS A 364 5.99 -12.12 -15.26
C LYS A 364 6.27 -13.59 -15.03
N HIS A 365 5.78 -14.42 -15.96
CA HIS A 365 6.19 -15.81 -16.05
C HIS A 365 7.69 -15.89 -16.36
N ASP A 366 8.37 -16.85 -15.76
CA ASP A 366 9.78 -17.16 -16.00
C ASP A 366 9.92 -18.57 -16.56
N GLU A 367 10.97 -18.83 -17.32
CA GLU A 367 11.25 -20.18 -17.86
C GLU A 367 11.47 -21.22 -16.76
N ALA A 368 11.78 -20.79 -15.54
CA ALA A 368 11.92 -21.66 -14.38
C ALA A 368 10.61 -21.97 -13.66
N ASP A 369 9.51 -21.28 -14.04
CA ASP A 369 8.18 -21.65 -13.54
C ASP A 369 7.80 -23.05 -14.08
N PRO A 370 7.06 -23.86 -13.30
CA PRO A 370 6.55 -25.14 -13.78
C PRO A 370 5.75 -24.95 -15.07
N ASP A 371 6.09 -25.71 -16.11
CA ASP A 371 5.29 -25.72 -17.34
C ASP A 371 3.89 -26.28 -17.02
N PRO A 372 2.81 -25.55 -17.29
CA PRO A 372 1.47 -26.09 -17.15
C PRO A 372 1.18 -27.28 -18.08
N ASN A 373 2.04 -27.56 -19.09
CA ASN A 373 2.01 -28.71 -19.99
C ASN A 373 3.32 -29.54 -19.94
N PRO A 374 3.32 -30.80 -19.47
CA PRO A 374 2.19 -31.70 -19.21
C PRO A 374 1.79 -31.73 -17.72
N PRO A 375 0.62 -32.24 -17.41
CA PRO A 375 0.15 -32.40 -16.05
C PRO A 375 0.88 -33.58 -15.37
N GLN A 376 2.13 -33.37 -15.02
CA GLN A 376 2.85 -34.30 -14.16
C GLN A 376 3.07 -33.62 -12.84
N SER A 377 2.29 -34.04 -11.86
CA SER A 377 2.29 -33.56 -10.50
C SER A 377 1.89 -32.08 -10.32
N ALA A 378 0.93 -31.89 -9.52
CA ALA A 378 0.23 -30.71 -9.04
C ALA A 378 1.14 -29.58 -8.46
N THR A 379 2.04 -29.04 -9.24
CA THR A 379 2.72 -27.78 -8.93
C THR A 379 2.11 -26.65 -9.76
N ASN A 380 0.81 -26.44 -9.57
CA ASN A 380 0.19 -25.19 -9.99
C ASN A 380 0.90 -24.06 -9.28
N ILE A 381 1.28 -23.02 -10.02
CA ILE A 381 1.90 -21.83 -9.41
C ILE A 381 0.78 -21.05 -8.73
N PRO A 382 0.63 -21.10 -7.40
CA PRO A 382 -0.48 -20.46 -6.71
C PRO A 382 -0.21 -18.96 -6.55
N PHE A 383 0.19 -18.27 -7.63
CA PHE A 383 0.58 -16.87 -7.59
C PHE A 383 -0.25 -16.02 -8.53
N ILE A 384 -0.51 -14.80 -8.09
CA ILE A 384 -1.15 -13.78 -8.89
C ILE A 384 -0.15 -13.29 -9.95
N SER A 385 -0.57 -13.39 -11.22
CA SER A 385 0.18 -12.87 -12.36
C SER A 385 -0.14 -11.40 -12.65
N GLU A 386 -1.37 -10.96 -12.32
CA GLU A 386 -1.80 -9.60 -12.60
C GLU A 386 -2.85 -9.14 -11.59
N GLN A 387 -2.70 -7.88 -11.14
CA GLN A 387 -3.68 -7.15 -10.33
C GLN A 387 -4.06 -5.87 -11.06
N ARG A 388 -5.36 -5.63 -11.27
CA ARG A 388 -5.90 -4.39 -11.82
C ARG A 388 -6.86 -3.78 -10.84
N GLY A 389 -6.74 -2.47 -10.63
CA GLY A 389 -7.63 -1.71 -9.77
C GLY A 389 -8.07 -0.43 -10.43
N PHE A 390 -9.28 -0.02 -10.11
CA PHE A 390 -9.74 1.33 -10.40
C PHE A 390 -10.62 1.83 -9.26
N SER A 391 -10.59 3.13 -9.03
CA SER A 391 -11.26 3.74 -7.91
C SER A 391 -11.80 5.11 -8.26
N ALA A 392 -12.78 5.54 -7.50
CA ALA A 392 -13.28 6.90 -7.49
C ALA A 392 -13.83 7.25 -6.11
N GLY A 393 -13.59 8.47 -5.66
CA GLY A 393 -14.02 8.91 -4.34
C GLY A 393 -14.40 10.39 -4.29
N VAL A 394 -15.19 10.72 -3.29
CA VAL A 394 -15.55 12.09 -2.91
C VAL A 394 -15.20 12.31 -1.46
N TYR A 395 -14.62 13.46 -1.16
CA TYR A 395 -14.10 13.80 0.15
C TYR A 395 -14.57 15.21 0.52
N GLN A 396 -15.08 15.36 1.72
CA GLN A 396 -15.51 16.65 2.25
C GLN A 396 -14.81 16.92 3.58
N GLN A 397 -13.97 17.94 3.62
CA GLN A 397 -13.42 18.47 4.84
C GLN A 397 -14.46 19.31 5.59
N ALA A 398 -14.57 19.07 6.88
CA ALA A 398 -15.46 19.80 7.78
C ALA A 398 -14.69 20.23 9.03
N PHE A 399 -15.06 21.36 9.60
CA PHE A 399 -14.49 21.86 10.86
C PHE A 399 -12.96 22.00 10.87
N GLY A 400 -12.33 22.03 9.70
CA GLY A 400 -10.88 22.13 9.55
C GLY A 400 -10.07 20.87 9.87
N MET A 401 -10.65 19.90 10.56
CA MET A 401 -9.95 18.74 11.12
C MET A 401 -10.54 17.40 10.67
N VAL A 402 -11.81 17.36 10.30
CA VAL A 402 -12.52 16.12 9.95
C VAL A 402 -12.73 16.07 8.44
N THR A 403 -12.40 14.94 7.82
CA THR A 403 -12.73 14.66 6.42
C THR A 403 -13.64 13.45 6.36
N PHE A 404 -14.81 13.62 5.75
CA PHE A 404 -15.70 12.52 5.38
C PHE A 404 -15.34 12.03 3.98
N ALA A 405 -15.39 10.72 3.77
CA ALA A 405 -15.09 10.11 2.50
C ALA A 405 -16.15 9.07 2.11
N LEU A 406 -16.42 9.01 0.81
CA LEU A 406 -17.18 7.95 0.17
C LEU A 406 -16.40 7.52 -1.08
N GLU A 407 -16.04 6.24 -1.15
CA GLU A 407 -15.18 5.68 -2.19
C GLU A 407 -15.79 4.43 -2.79
N TYR A 408 -15.46 4.21 -4.05
CA TYR A 408 -15.63 2.94 -4.73
C TYR A 408 -14.26 2.41 -5.17
N PHE A 409 -14.03 1.11 -4.99
CA PHE A 409 -12.84 0.42 -5.49
C PHE A 409 -13.25 -0.88 -6.18
N GLY A 410 -12.84 -1.06 -7.44
CA GLY A 410 -12.96 -2.30 -8.18
C GLY A 410 -11.60 -2.98 -8.35
N ALA A 411 -11.47 -4.21 -7.88
CA ALA A 411 -10.25 -5.00 -7.97
C ALA A 411 -10.47 -6.24 -8.85
N GLN A 412 -9.49 -6.53 -9.68
CA GLN A 412 -9.41 -7.76 -10.44
C GLN A 412 -8.06 -8.43 -10.20
N PHE A 413 -8.08 -9.70 -9.85
CA PHE A 413 -6.91 -10.55 -9.70
C PHE A 413 -6.94 -11.63 -10.78
N THR A 414 -5.78 -11.93 -11.34
CA THR A 414 -5.59 -13.00 -12.33
C THR A 414 -4.37 -13.79 -11.90
N TRP A 415 -4.52 -15.10 -11.80
CA TRP A 415 -3.41 -16.00 -11.46
C TRP A 415 -2.70 -16.47 -12.74
N PHE A 416 -1.58 -17.14 -12.56
CA PHE A 416 -0.94 -17.85 -13.67
C PHE A 416 -1.82 -18.99 -14.18
N ASP A 417 -1.56 -19.44 -15.41
CA ASP A 417 -2.30 -20.52 -16.03
C ASP A 417 -2.10 -21.84 -15.26
N HIS A 418 -3.18 -22.57 -15.05
CA HIS A 418 -3.19 -23.87 -14.38
C HIS A 418 -3.68 -24.96 -15.33
N ALA A 419 -3.06 -26.15 -15.26
CA ALA A 419 -3.59 -27.35 -15.88
C ALA A 419 -4.51 -28.08 -14.89
N LEU A 420 -5.76 -28.32 -15.27
CA LEU A 420 -6.68 -29.18 -14.53
C LEU A 420 -6.35 -30.68 -14.78
N GLU A 421 -6.93 -31.56 -13.97
CA GLU A 421 -6.73 -33.03 -14.10
C GLU A 421 -7.11 -33.56 -15.50
N ASP A 422 -8.09 -32.97 -16.17
CA ASP A 422 -8.52 -33.29 -17.54
C ASP A 422 -7.63 -32.65 -18.62
N LYS A 423 -6.48 -32.04 -18.24
CA LYS A 423 -5.54 -31.32 -19.11
C LYS A 423 -6.08 -30.01 -19.70
N THR A 424 -7.22 -29.52 -19.23
CA THR A 424 -7.71 -28.21 -19.60
C THR A 424 -6.86 -27.15 -18.92
N ILE A 425 -6.35 -26.17 -19.69
CA ILE A 425 -5.63 -25.02 -19.14
C ILE A 425 -6.66 -23.94 -18.81
N VAL A 426 -6.66 -23.50 -17.56
CA VAL A 426 -7.51 -22.42 -17.08
C VAL A 426 -6.65 -21.27 -16.55
N ARG A 427 -7.17 -20.05 -16.69
CA ARG A 427 -6.61 -18.84 -16.08
C ARG A 427 -7.56 -18.36 -14.98
N PRO A 428 -7.28 -18.69 -13.72
CA PRO A 428 -8.15 -18.31 -12.62
C PRO A 428 -8.25 -16.79 -12.52
N ARG A 429 -9.45 -16.30 -12.21
CA ARG A 429 -9.72 -14.86 -12.09
C ARG A 429 -10.72 -14.59 -10.97
N GLN A 430 -10.53 -13.48 -10.28
CA GLN A 430 -11.44 -12.98 -9.26
C GLN A 430 -11.73 -11.49 -9.50
N VAL A 431 -12.96 -11.07 -9.35
CA VAL A 431 -13.38 -9.66 -9.38
C VAL A 431 -14.12 -9.34 -8.09
N VAL A 432 -13.65 -8.33 -7.37
CA VAL A 432 -14.26 -7.85 -6.12
C VAL A 432 -14.46 -6.33 -6.19
N ASN A 433 -15.60 -5.87 -5.72
CA ASN A 433 -15.95 -4.46 -5.66
C ASN A 433 -16.16 -4.04 -4.21
N PHE A 434 -15.70 -2.86 -3.87
CA PHE A 434 -15.82 -2.29 -2.54
C PHE A 434 -16.50 -0.93 -2.61
N VAL A 435 -17.35 -0.66 -1.63
CA VAL A 435 -17.86 0.68 -1.33
C VAL A 435 -17.43 0.99 0.10
N ASN A 436 -16.67 2.06 0.26
CA ASN A 436 -16.13 2.49 1.53
C ASN A 436 -16.72 3.84 1.92
N ALA A 437 -17.17 3.99 3.15
CA ALA A 437 -17.62 5.26 3.69
C ALA A 437 -17.06 5.45 5.10
N GLY A 438 -16.51 6.62 5.39
CA GLY A 438 -15.90 6.84 6.67
C GLY A 438 -15.50 8.28 6.94
N ALA A 439 -14.74 8.44 8.02
CA ALA A 439 -14.23 9.74 8.42
C ALA A 439 -12.82 9.64 8.98
N THR A 440 -12.06 10.69 8.79
CA THR A 440 -10.71 10.89 9.33
C THR A 440 -10.66 12.22 10.09
N LEU A 441 -10.27 12.19 11.35
CA LEU A 441 -9.88 13.35 12.14
C LEU A 441 -8.36 13.49 12.08
N VAL A 442 -7.84 14.68 11.83
CA VAL A 442 -6.39 15.00 11.83
C VAL A 442 -6.15 16.23 12.70
N TRP A 443 -5.12 16.18 13.55
CA TRP A 443 -4.65 17.33 14.36
C TRP A 443 -3.14 17.45 14.32
#